data_e36df8177af995ba6702cedf396635f7
#
_entry.id   e36df8177af995ba6702cedf396635f7
#
_cell.length_a   1.000
_cell.length_b   1.000
_cell.length_c   1.000
_cell.angle_alpha   90.00
_cell.angle_beta   90.00
_cell.angle_gamma   90.00
#
_symmetry.space_group_name_H-M   'P 1'
#
loop_
_entity.id
_entity.type
_entity.pdbx_description
1 polymer ?
#
loop_
_entity_poly.entity_id
_entity_poly.type
_entity_poly.pdbx_seq_one_letter_code
_entity_poly.pdbx_strand_id
1 'polypeptide(L)'
;NQAMKDFFSRYKFDGDFLLRKVFAPVLANELKKYGDYQFVVIPLSPVRLLERGFNQVEGLVEAAGFSFQDLLGKREETASSSKNRSERLATEIPFFIKTEAPLPKKILVIDDIYTTGATVNRVKRLFEEAGALDVKTFSLVR
;
A
#
# COMPACT_ATOMS: atom_id res chain seq x y z
N ASN A 1 -8.74 -2.18 15.17
CA ASN A 1 -9.30 -2.96 16.26
C ASN A 1 -8.77 -4.39 16.24
N GLN A 2 -9.01 -5.15 17.28
CA GLN A 2 -8.44 -6.49 17.42
C GLN A 2 -8.95 -7.45 16.35
N ALA A 3 -10.22 -7.37 16.00
CA ALA A 3 -10.81 -8.24 14.98
C ALA A 3 -10.14 -8.03 13.61
N MET A 4 -9.86 -6.79 13.24
CA MET A 4 -9.16 -6.50 11.99
C MET A 4 -7.71 -6.97 12.02
N LYS A 5 -7.04 -6.84 13.15
CA LYS A 5 -5.67 -7.35 13.30
C LYS A 5 -5.63 -8.86 13.17
N ASP A 6 -6.57 -9.55 13.79
CA ASP A 6 -6.66 -11.01 13.71
C ASP A 6 -6.96 -11.45 12.27
N PHE A 7 -7.86 -10.74 11.58
CA PHE A 7 -8.17 -11.00 10.17
C PHE A 7 -6.90 -10.89 9.32
N PHE A 8 -6.16 -9.80 9.45
CA PHE A 8 -4.94 -9.60 8.66
C PHE A 8 -3.86 -10.62 8.98
N SER A 9 -3.71 -10.98 10.25
CA SER A 9 -2.77 -12.01 10.64
C SER A 9 -3.06 -13.32 9.93
N ARG A 10 -4.31 -13.75 9.94
CA ARG A 10 -4.74 -14.99 9.28
C ARG A 10 -4.60 -14.88 7.76
N TYR A 11 -5.06 -13.79 7.18
CA TYR A 11 -5.00 -13.57 5.74
C TYR A 11 -3.56 -13.56 5.22
N LYS A 12 -2.65 -12.96 5.96
CA LYS A 12 -1.24 -12.90 5.58
C LYS A 12 -0.50 -14.23 5.72
N PHE A 13 -0.80 -14.98 6.76
CA PHE A 13 -0.07 -16.20 7.07
C PHE A 13 -0.70 -17.45 6.48
N ASP A 14 -2.02 -17.52 6.49
CA ASP A 14 -2.75 -18.70 6.05
C ASP A 14 -3.19 -18.63 4.58
N GLY A 15 -3.11 -17.46 3.96
CA GLY A 15 -3.57 -17.25 2.60
C GLY A 15 -5.08 -17.46 2.43
N ASP A 16 -5.85 -17.18 3.48
CA ASP A 16 -7.28 -17.45 3.50
C ASP A 16 -8.07 -16.41 2.71
N PHE A 17 -8.29 -16.71 1.44
CA PHE A 17 -9.01 -15.83 0.53
C PHE A 17 -10.49 -15.66 0.86
N LEU A 18 -11.07 -16.59 1.65
CA LEU A 18 -12.48 -16.49 2.03
C LEU A 18 -12.73 -15.29 2.96
N LEU A 19 -11.76 -14.98 3.82
CA LEU A 19 -11.91 -13.87 4.77
C LEU A 19 -12.08 -12.52 4.09
N ARG A 20 -11.48 -12.31 2.91
CA ARG A 20 -11.65 -11.05 2.19
C ARG A 20 -13.09 -10.80 1.75
N LYS A 21 -13.87 -11.85 1.50
CA LYS A 21 -15.29 -11.73 1.15
C LYS A 21 -16.11 -11.20 2.31
N VAL A 22 -15.73 -11.53 3.54
CA VAL A 22 -16.41 -11.06 4.75
C VAL A 22 -16.21 -9.56 4.94
N PHE A 23 -15.00 -9.07 4.71
CA PHE A 23 -14.64 -7.68 4.96
C PHE A 23 -14.79 -6.77 3.74
N ALA A 24 -14.98 -7.33 2.55
CA ALA A 24 -15.14 -6.54 1.34
C ALA A 24 -16.29 -5.53 1.40
N PRO A 25 -17.49 -5.86 1.92
CA PRO A 25 -18.56 -4.87 2.02
C PRO A 25 -18.23 -3.69 2.93
N VAL A 26 -17.51 -3.93 4.04
CA VAL A 26 -17.09 -2.89 4.96
C VAL A 26 -16.08 -1.97 4.28
N LEU A 27 -15.11 -2.56 3.60
CA LEU A 27 -14.10 -1.81 2.86
C LEU A 27 -14.75 -0.99 1.72
N ALA A 28 -15.71 -1.58 1.02
CA ALA A 28 -16.42 -0.89 -0.06
C ALA A 28 -17.12 0.37 0.45
N ASN A 29 -17.76 0.31 1.62
CA ASN A 29 -18.40 1.49 2.22
C ASN A 29 -17.40 2.59 2.53
N GLU A 30 -16.21 2.24 3.02
CA GLU A 30 -15.17 3.23 3.30
C GLU A 30 -14.58 3.84 2.04
N LEU A 31 -14.29 3.01 1.03
CA LEU A 31 -13.66 3.48 -0.21
C LEU A 31 -14.61 4.31 -1.09
N LYS A 32 -15.92 4.15 -0.95
CA LYS A 32 -16.91 5.00 -1.66
C LYS A 32 -16.69 6.47 -1.38
N LYS A 33 -16.20 6.83 -0.21
CA LYS A 33 -15.95 8.22 0.19
C LYS A 33 -14.87 8.88 -0.66
N TYR A 34 -14.09 8.09 -1.37
CA TYR A 34 -12.97 8.56 -2.19
C TYR A 34 -13.21 8.33 -3.68
N GLY A 35 -14.46 8.47 -4.13
CA GLY A 35 -14.82 8.19 -5.52
C GLY A 35 -14.08 9.00 -6.57
N ASP A 36 -13.60 10.20 -6.22
CA ASP A 36 -12.84 11.06 -7.11
C ASP A 36 -11.35 10.72 -7.16
N TYR A 37 -10.88 9.81 -6.30
CA TYR A 37 -9.47 9.48 -6.19
C TYR A 37 -9.12 8.24 -6.98
N GLN A 38 -7.92 8.23 -7.53
CA GLN A 38 -7.34 7.03 -8.10
C GLN A 38 -6.64 6.26 -6.97
N PHE A 39 -6.92 4.98 -6.87
CA PHE A 39 -6.37 4.15 -5.80
C PHE A 39 -5.02 3.59 -6.20
N VAL A 40 -4.06 3.69 -5.30
CA VAL A 40 -2.73 3.12 -5.45
C VAL A 40 -2.45 2.29 -4.20
N VAL A 41 -2.14 1.03 -4.38
CA VAL A 41 -1.84 0.12 -3.27
C VAL A 41 -0.33 0.09 -3.06
N ILE A 42 0.09 0.14 -1.80
CA ILE A 42 1.52 0.03 -1.48
C ILE A 42 1.99 -1.39 -1.85
N PRO A 43 3.00 -1.51 -2.73
CA PRO A 43 3.45 -2.81 -3.19
C PRO A 43 4.31 -3.53 -2.17
N LEU A 44 4.38 -4.84 -2.31
CA LEU A 44 5.37 -5.66 -1.63
C LEU A 44 6.68 -5.61 -2.41
N SER A 45 7.80 -5.87 -1.74
CA SER A 45 9.07 -6.09 -2.42
C SER A 45 8.98 -7.37 -3.28
N PRO A 46 9.80 -7.50 -4.33
CA PRO A 46 9.75 -8.70 -5.18
C PRO A 46 9.93 -10.01 -4.40
N VAL A 47 10.82 -10.04 -3.43
CA VAL A 47 11.04 -11.23 -2.60
C VAL A 47 9.80 -11.57 -1.78
N ARG A 48 9.20 -10.58 -1.14
CA ARG A 48 7.98 -10.79 -0.35
C ARG A 48 6.81 -11.22 -1.22
N LEU A 49 6.70 -10.66 -2.41
CA LEU A 49 5.64 -11.03 -3.35
C LEU A 49 5.79 -12.51 -3.76
N LEU A 50 7.02 -12.96 -4.01
CA LEU A 50 7.29 -14.37 -4.31
C LEU A 50 6.96 -15.28 -3.13
N GLU A 51 7.32 -14.89 -1.92
CA GLU A 51 7.04 -15.67 -0.72
C GLU A 51 5.55 -15.80 -0.44
N ARG A 52 4.78 -14.73 -0.63
CA ARG A 52 3.35 -14.71 -0.34
C ARG A 52 2.48 -15.09 -1.52
N GLY A 53 2.99 -14.93 -2.73
CA GLY A 53 2.27 -15.22 -3.96
C GLY A 53 1.27 -14.15 -4.38
N PHE A 54 0.95 -13.18 -3.51
CA PHE A 54 -0.02 -12.13 -3.81
C PHE A 54 0.13 -10.95 -2.84
N ASN A 55 -0.40 -9.80 -3.24
CA ASN A 55 -0.52 -8.63 -2.37
C ASN A 55 -1.93 -8.64 -1.77
N GLN A 56 -2.03 -8.84 -0.47
CA GLN A 56 -3.30 -8.97 0.22
C GLN A 56 -4.19 -7.72 0.12
N VAL A 57 -3.59 -6.53 0.07
CA VAL A 57 -4.34 -5.27 -0.04
C VAL A 57 -4.96 -5.13 -1.42
N GLU A 58 -4.22 -5.49 -2.48
CA GLU A 58 -4.76 -5.50 -3.84
C GLU A 58 -5.98 -6.45 -3.92
N GLY A 59 -5.86 -7.64 -3.35
CA GLY A 59 -6.95 -8.61 -3.33
C GLY A 59 -8.19 -8.09 -2.61
N LEU A 60 -8.00 -7.37 -1.51
CA LEU A 60 -9.11 -6.78 -0.75
C LEU A 60 -9.79 -5.65 -1.53
N VAL A 61 -9.03 -4.78 -2.17
CA VAL A 61 -9.56 -3.67 -2.97
C VAL A 61 -10.40 -4.22 -4.13
N GLU A 62 -9.90 -5.22 -4.83
CA GLU A 62 -10.62 -5.87 -5.93
C GLU A 62 -11.90 -6.56 -5.43
N ALA A 63 -11.81 -7.27 -4.31
CA ALA A 63 -12.98 -7.93 -3.71
C ALA A 63 -14.05 -6.92 -3.30
N ALA A 64 -13.67 -5.70 -2.94
CA ALA A 64 -14.59 -4.61 -2.62
C ALA A 64 -15.22 -3.98 -3.87
N GLY A 65 -14.83 -4.39 -5.07
CA GLY A 65 -15.39 -3.90 -6.31
C GLY A 65 -14.68 -2.69 -6.90
N PHE A 66 -13.47 -2.38 -6.43
CA PHE A 66 -12.69 -1.25 -6.93
C PHE A 66 -11.46 -1.72 -7.70
N SER A 67 -10.99 -0.86 -8.59
CA SER A 67 -9.73 -1.06 -9.29
C SER A 67 -8.67 -0.15 -8.68
N PHE A 68 -7.41 -0.49 -8.89
CA PHE A 68 -6.29 0.35 -8.48
C PHE A 68 -5.33 0.50 -9.66
N GLN A 69 -4.49 1.52 -9.59
CA GLN A 69 -3.48 1.75 -10.62
C GLN A 69 -2.11 1.30 -10.14
N ASP A 70 -1.38 0.64 -11.01
CA ASP A 70 -0.04 0.14 -10.74
C ASP A 70 1.01 1.21 -11.04
N LEU A 71 1.07 2.23 -10.20
CA LEU A 71 1.94 3.38 -10.38
C LEU A 71 3.20 3.34 -9.51
N LEU A 72 3.26 2.46 -8.54
CA LEU A 72 4.28 2.46 -7.51
C LEU A 72 5.01 1.12 -7.46
N GLY A 73 6.33 1.16 -7.48
CA GLY A 73 7.16 -0.02 -7.28
C GLY A 73 7.91 0.06 -5.97
N LYS A 74 8.38 -1.08 -5.51
CA LYS A 74 9.22 -1.17 -4.31
C LYS A 74 10.49 -1.94 -4.64
N ARG A 75 11.65 -1.34 -4.31
CA ARG A 75 12.94 -2.00 -4.45
C ARG A 75 13.19 -2.94 -3.29
N GLU A 76 14.05 -3.93 -3.52
CA GLU A 76 14.53 -4.75 -2.42
C GLU A 76 15.39 -3.91 -1.49
N GLU A 77 15.19 -4.09 -0.17
CA GLU A 77 16.07 -3.50 0.81
C GLU A 77 17.35 -4.34 0.85
N THR A 78 18.43 -3.77 0.31
CA THR A 78 19.72 -4.42 0.43
C THR A 78 20.23 -4.23 1.86
N ALA A 79 20.47 -5.32 2.55
CA ALA A 79 21.18 -5.30 3.82
C ALA A 79 22.64 -4.99 3.53
N SER A 80 22.95 -3.73 3.26
CA SER A 80 24.31 -3.29 3.07
C SER A 80 24.94 -3.07 4.44
N SER A 81 25.86 -3.93 4.81
CA SER A 81 26.62 -3.81 6.05
C SER A 81 27.57 -2.59 6.05
N SER A 82 27.77 -1.96 4.90
CA SER A 82 28.65 -0.81 4.76
C SER A 82 28.01 0.53 5.08
N LYS A 83 26.67 0.57 5.17
CA LYS A 83 25.94 1.80 5.51
C LYS A 83 25.30 1.68 6.88
N ASN A 84 25.45 2.71 7.70
CA ASN A 84 24.78 2.73 8.98
C ASN A 84 23.29 3.03 8.79
N ARG A 85 22.51 2.83 9.86
CA ARG A 85 21.06 2.99 9.82
C ARG A 85 20.65 4.42 9.43
N SER A 86 21.37 5.42 9.91
CA SER A 86 21.08 6.82 9.62
C SER A 86 21.28 7.13 8.14
N GLU A 87 22.34 6.62 7.55
CA GLU A 87 22.61 6.82 6.13
C GLU A 87 21.55 6.16 5.26
N ARG A 88 21.08 4.96 5.62
CA ARG A 88 20.01 4.28 4.89
C ARG A 88 18.71 5.07 4.96
N LEU A 89 18.35 5.58 6.13
CA LEU A 89 17.14 6.36 6.31
C LEU A 89 17.19 7.69 5.55
N ALA A 90 18.37 8.27 5.43
CA ALA A 90 18.54 9.56 4.76
C ALA A 90 18.61 9.45 3.24
N THR A 91 19.11 8.33 2.69
CA THR A 91 19.45 8.25 1.27
C THR A 91 18.63 7.27 0.44
N GLU A 92 17.93 6.33 1.07
CA GLU A 92 17.20 5.30 0.32
C GLU A 92 15.71 5.37 0.55
N ILE A 93 14.99 5.84 -0.47
CA ILE A 93 13.54 5.67 -0.55
C ILE A 93 13.31 4.37 -1.32
N PRO A 94 12.75 3.32 -0.69
CA PRO A 94 12.59 2.03 -1.37
C PRO A 94 11.52 2.05 -2.46
N PHE A 95 10.70 3.10 -2.49
CA PHE A 95 9.62 3.22 -3.46
C PHE A 95 10.00 4.11 -4.63
N PHE A 96 9.41 3.83 -5.79
CA PHE A 96 9.59 4.63 -6.98
C PHE A 96 8.32 4.65 -7.83
N ILE A 97 8.13 5.72 -8.58
CA ILE A 97 7.00 5.85 -9.50
C ILE A 97 7.35 5.14 -10.80
N LYS A 98 6.48 4.23 -11.24
CA LYS A 98 6.72 3.35 -12.39
C LYS A 98 6.42 3.99 -13.74
N THR A 99 5.70 5.10 -13.78
CA THR A 99 5.26 5.73 -15.02
C THR A 99 5.96 7.07 -15.24
N GLU A 100 6.22 7.40 -16.50
CA GLU A 100 6.66 8.73 -16.91
C GLU A 100 5.48 9.59 -17.37
N ALA A 101 4.29 9.00 -17.50
CA ALA A 101 3.08 9.73 -17.86
C ALA A 101 2.65 10.65 -16.71
N PRO A 102 1.87 11.72 -16.99
CA PRO A 102 1.35 12.57 -15.94
C PRO A 102 0.55 11.77 -14.91
N LEU A 103 0.75 12.10 -13.64
CA LEU A 103 0.04 11.42 -12.56
C LEU A 103 -1.42 11.89 -12.45
N PRO A 104 -2.31 11.05 -11.93
CA PRO A 104 -3.64 11.50 -11.53
C PRO A 104 -3.53 12.66 -10.54
N LYS A 105 -4.48 13.59 -10.61
CA LYS A 105 -4.47 14.75 -9.72
C LYS A 105 -4.79 14.37 -8.27
N LYS A 106 -5.67 13.40 -8.08
CA LYS A 106 -6.11 12.93 -6.77
C LYS A 106 -5.77 11.45 -6.61
N ILE A 107 -4.95 11.14 -5.63
CA ILE A 107 -4.48 9.79 -5.36
C ILE A 107 -4.80 9.41 -3.92
N LEU A 108 -5.37 8.22 -3.74
CA LEU A 108 -5.51 7.60 -2.43
C LEU A 108 -4.53 6.44 -2.33
N VAL A 109 -3.58 6.56 -1.42
CA VAL A 109 -2.59 5.52 -1.14
C VAL A 109 -3.16 4.59 -0.08
N ILE A 110 -3.24 3.30 -0.39
CA ILE A 110 -3.83 2.29 0.48
C ILE A 110 -2.75 1.35 0.99
N ASP A 111 -2.68 1.20 2.30
CA ASP A 111 -1.78 0.25 2.96
C ASP A 111 -2.57 -0.65 3.91
N ASP A 112 -1.95 -1.73 4.38
CA ASP A 112 -2.63 -2.69 5.25
C ASP A 112 -2.69 -2.22 6.70
N ILE A 113 -1.56 -1.93 7.32
CA ILE A 113 -1.47 -1.60 8.74
C ILE A 113 -0.76 -0.26 8.92
N TYR A 114 -1.44 0.64 9.63
CA TYR A 114 -0.82 1.88 10.09
C TYR A 114 -0.11 1.64 11.41
N THR A 115 1.21 1.68 11.41
CA THR A 115 2.00 1.59 12.63
C THR A 115 2.46 2.97 13.07
N THR A 116 3.39 3.56 12.33
CA THR A 116 3.90 4.91 12.60
C THR A 116 3.49 5.91 11.52
N GLY A 117 2.93 5.43 10.42
CA GLY A 117 2.63 6.26 9.26
C GLY A 117 3.83 6.59 8.40
N ALA A 118 5.02 6.10 8.75
CA ALA A 118 6.24 6.46 8.03
C ALA A 118 6.21 6.02 6.56
N THR A 119 5.74 4.82 6.30
CA THR A 119 5.69 4.28 4.93
C THR A 119 4.70 5.05 4.05
N VAL A 120 3.46 5.22 4.54
CA VAL A 120 2.43 5.93 3.78
C VAL A 120 2.79 7.38 3.57
N ASN A 121 3.43 8.02 4.55
CA ASN A 121 3.84 9.42 4.44
C ASN A 121 4.97 9.60 3.43
N ARG A 122 5.89 8.66 3.34
CA ARG A 122 6.94 8.68 2.31
C ARG A 122 6.35 8.57 0.90
N VAL A 123 5.42 7.65 0.72
CA VAL A 123 4.75 7.46 -0.56
C VAL A 123 3.92 8.69 -0.93
N LYS A 124 3.22 9.26 0.04
CA LYS A 124 2.46 10.50 -0.16
C LYS A 124 3.37 11.62 -0.67
N ARG A 125 4.50 11.84 -0.02
CA ARG A 125 5.48 12.85 -0.45
C ARG A 125 6.02 12.58 -1.84
N LEU A 126 6.30 11.32 -2.14
CA LEU A 126 6.80 10.93 -3.45
C LEU A 126 5.83 11.34 -4.56
N PHE A 127 4.54 11.09 -4.38
CA PHE A 127 3.53 11.50 -5.34
C PHE A 127 3.34 13.01 -5.40
N GLU A 128 3.36 13.70 -4.27
CA GLU A 128 3.23 15.15 -4.21
C GLU A 128 4.39 15.84 -4.95
N GLU A 129 5.61 15.38 -4.70
CA GLU A 129 6.81 15.91 -5.36
C GLU A 129 6.80 15.62 -6.87
N ALA A 130 6.13 14.56 -7.29
CA ALA A 130 6.01 14.22 -8.71
C ALA A 130 4.85 14.93 -9.42
N GLY A 131 4.09 15.77 -8.72
CA GLY A 131 3.08 16.62 -9.32
C GLY A 131 1.63 16.28 -9.02
N ALA A 132 1.34 15.28 -8.19
CA ALA A 132 -0.03 15.02 -7.75
C ALA A 132 -0.52 16.16 -6.85
N LEU A 133 -1.77 16.58 -7.03
CA LEU A 133 -2.30 17.76 -6.34
C LEU A 133 -2.90 17.44 -4.98
N ASP A 134 -3.54 16.29 -4.84
CA ASP A 134 -4.20 15.88 -3.59
C ASP A 134 -3.93 14.40 -3.35
N VAL A 135 -3.09 14.12 -2.38
CA VAL A 135 -2.73 12.74 -2.02
C VAL A 135 -3.20 12.47 -0.60
N LYS A 136 -4.09 11.52 -0.47
CA LYS A 136 -4.58 11.05 0.83
C LYS A 136 -4.10 9.64 1.09
N THR A 137 -4.12 9.24 2.33
CA THR A 137 -3.69 7.90 2.75
C THR A 137 -4.83 7.20 3.47
N PHE A 138 -4.90 5.89 3.29
CA PHE A 138 -5.89 5.05 3.94
C PHE A 138 -5.21 3.76 4.39
N SER A 139 -5.39 3.42 5.65
CA SER A 139 -4.88 2.16 6.19
C SER A 139 -6.05 1.32 6.67
N LEU A 140 -6.04 0.05 6.32
CA LEU A 140 -7.12 -0.88 6.65
C LEU A 140 -7.20 -1.13 8.15
N VAL A 141 -6.06 -1.10 8.82
CA VAL A 141 -5.94 -1.32 10.27
C VAL A 141 -5.04 -0.25 10.87
N ARG A 142 -5.46 0.26 11.98
CA ARG A 142 -4.66 1.15 12.81
C ARG A 142 -4.30 0.52 14.14
#